data_d8dd8df736171ec539a6574ad27b9573
#
_entry.id   d8dd8df736171ec539a6574ad27b9573
#
_cell.length_a   1.000
_cell.length_b   1.000
_cell.length_c   1.000
_cell.angle_alpha   90.00
_cell.angle_beta   90.00
_cell.angle_gamma   90.00
#
_symmetry.space_group_name_H-M   'P 1'
#
loop_
_entity.id
_entity.type
_entity.pdbx_description
1 polymer ?
#
loop_
_entity_poly.entity_id
_entity_poly.type
_entity_poly.pdbx_seq_one_letter_code
_entity_poly.pdbx_strand_id
1 'polypeptide(L)'
;MKAKQLFYTLALGVFLFSACNPASDKKVNKWAIALHGGAGAMSPENYTPEQIQQYEAELTAAIELGAEILKQGGTSLDAVEQVVRYLEDCPLFNAGRGAVFTNDGKNELDAAIMNGADLQAGAVAGVGDIKNPITAARMVMEKSEHVLMVGKGASLFASQNGAEVIDSSYFYTERSYRALQRALERDKKMGTVGCVALDKHGNLAAATSTGGMTNKRYGRVGDVPIIGAGTYANNNTCAVSATGHGEYFIRYTVAHDISALMEYKGLSLAKAADEVIHKKLEEVDGRGGIISVDKWGNVHLSFNTSGMFRAFATSGGDWGVNIFN
;
A
#
# COMPACT_ATOMS: atom_id res chain seq x y z
N MET A 1 10.45 -92.49 -11.46
CA MET A 1 10.38 -91.49 -10.38
C MET A 1 10.10 -90.13 -11.01
N LYS A 2 8.86 -89.59 -10.84
CA LYS A 2 8.43 -88.31 -11.44
C LYS A 2 8.49 -87.23 -10.39
N ALA A 3 9.33 -86.17 -10.60
CA ALA A 3 9.38 -84.98 -9.77
C ALA A 3 8.27 -84.02 -10.14
N LYS A 4 7.40 -83.68 -9.21
CA LYS A 4 6.38 -82.65 -9.33
C LYS A 4 7.00 -81.29 -9.00
N GLN A 5 7.06 -80.36 -10.00
CA GLN A 5 7.39 -78.97 -9.77
C GLN A 5 6.13 -78.22 -9.29
N LEU A 6 6.22 -77.56 -8.17
CA LEU A 6 5.19 -76.74 -7.55
C LEU A 6 5.46 -75.29 -7.91
N PHE A 7 4.61 -74.65 -8.75
CA PHE A 7 4.65 -73.22 -9.08
C PHE A 7 3.92 -72.44 -7.98
N TYR A 8 4.64 -71.60 -7.24
CA TYR A 8 4.05 -70.56 -6.41
C TYR A 8 3.89 -69.28 -7.23
N THR A 9 2.65 -68.86 -7.51
CA THR A 9 2.29 -67.58 -8.10
C THR A 9 2.18 -66.59 -6.96
N LEU A 10 3.13 -65.63 -6.90
CA LEU A 10 3.12 -64.51 -5.96
C LEU A 10 2.26 -63.39 -6.58
N ALA A 11 1.04 -63.18 -6.10
CA ALA A 11 0.19 -62.09 -6.47
C ALA A 11 0.63 -60.81 -5.72
N LEU A 12 1.27 -59.87 -6.45
CA LEU A 12 1.69 -58.55 -5.91
C LEU A 12 0.48 -57.59 -5.99
N GLY A 13 -0.22 -57.44 -4.89
CA GLY A 13 -1.32 -56.44 -4.78
C GLY A 13 -0.75 -55.05 -4.71
N VAL A 14 -0.91 -54.27 -5.78
CA VAL A 14 -0.62 -52.82 -5.81
C VAL A 14 -1.77 -52.09 -5.13
N PHE A 15 -1.59 -51.70 -3.87
CA PHE A 15 -2.47 -50.78 -3.17
C PHE A 15 -2.18 -49.35 -3.68
N LEU A 16 -2.99 -48.84 -4.60
CA LEU A 16 -3.06 -47.44 -4.95
C LEU A 16 -3.70 -46.67 -3.78
N PHE A 17 -2.89 -46.12 -2.89
CA PHE A 17 -3.35 -45.09 -1.98
C PHE A 17 -3.64 -43.80 -2.77
N SER A 18 -4.89 -43.59 -3.17
CA SER A 18 -5.38 -42.29 -3.55
C SER A 18 -5.36 -41.39 -2.30
N ALA A 19 -4.29 -40.66 -2.11
CA ALA A 19 -4.27 -39.56 -1.15
C ALA A 19 -5.20 -38.48 -1.71
N CYS A 20 -6.49 -38.51 -1.33
CA CYS A 20 -7.36 -37.34 -1.40
C CYS A 20 -6.76 -36.32 -0.43
N ASN A 21 -5.91 -35.43 -0.93
CA ASN A 21 -5.71 -34.14 -0.26
C ASN A 21 -7.05 -33.43 -0.31
N PRO A 22 -7.69 -33.08 0.83
CA PRO A 22 -8.78 -32.14 0.80
C PRO A 22 -8.17 -30.82 0.28
N ALA A 23 -8.46 -30.47 -0.97
CA ALA A 23 -8.27 -29.12 -1.44
C ALA A 23 -9.08 -28.24 -0.47
N SER A 24 -8.40 -27.53 0.41
CA SER A 24 -9.04 -26.47 1.17
C SER A 24 -9.61 -25.55 0.10
N ASP A 25 -10.93 -25.42 0.03
CA ASP A 25 -11.60 -24.42 -0.79
C ASP A 25 -11.04 -23.06 -0.39
N LYS A 26 -9.99 -22.61 -1.09
CA LYS A 26 -9.46 -21.26 -0.91
C LYS A 26 -10.59 -20.33 -1.36
N LYS A 27 -11.16 -19.63 -0.38
CA LYS A 27 -12.16 -18.59 -0.64
C LYS A 27 -11.50 -17.57 -1.59
N VAL A 28 -11.88 -17.62 -2.87
CA VAL A 28 -11.37 -16.67 -3.87
C VAL A 28 -12.31 -15.47 -3.86
N ASN A 29 -11.80 -14.33 -3.46
CA ASN A 29 -12.55 -13.08 -3.53
C ASN A 29 -12.58 -12.57 -4.99
N LYS A 30 -13.76 -12.19 -5.46
CA LYS A 30 -13.92 -11.58 -6.80
C LYS A 30 -13.30 -10.18 -6.87
N TRP A 31 -13.24 -9.48 -5.75
CA TRP A 31 -12.56 -8.22 -5.56
C TRP A 31 -12.16 -8.10 -4.08
N ALA A 32 -11.09 -7.37 -3.84
CA ALA A 32 -10.62 -7.03 -2.49
C ALA A 32 -9.93 -5.67 -2.52
N ILE A 33 -10.02 -4.94 -1.41
CA ILE A 33 -9.39 -3.62 -1.27
C ILE A 33 -8.91 -3.43 0.16
N ALA A 34 -7.77 -2.77 0.32
CA ALA A 34 -7.27 -2.33 1.60
C ALA A 34 -6.66 -0.93 1.47
N LEU A 35 -6.75 -0.13 2.54
CA LEU A 35 -6.13 1.18 2.62
C LEU A 35 -5.40 1.37 3.95
N HIS A 36 -4.44 2.32 3.97
CA HIS A 36 -3.84 2.83 5.19
C HIS A 36 -3.80 4.35 5.20
N GLY A 37 -3.84 4.92 6.40
CA GLY A 37 -3.67 6.35 6.69
C GLY A 37 -2.38 6.66 7.44
N GLY A 38 -1.40 5.73 7.42
CA GLY A 38 -0.12 5.86 8.10
C GLY A 38 0.07 4.90 9.26
N ALA A 39 1.32 4.52 9.53
CA ALA A 39 1.74 3.75 10.69
C ALA A 39 2.68 4.58 11.59
N GLY A 40 2.70 4.27 12.88
CA GLY A 40 3.58 4.99 13.80
C GLY A 40 3.36 4.65 15.28
N ALA A 41 3.94 5.46 16.15
CA ALA A 41 3.71 5.41 17.59
C ALA A 41 2.31 5.94 17.90
N MET A 42 1.33 5.05 17.86
CA MET A 42 -0.07 5.33 18.13
C MET A 42 -0.51 4.57 19.39
N SER A 43 -0.96 5.31 20.38
CA SER A 43 -1.50 4.78 21.61
C SER A 43 -2.85 5.43 21.87
N PRO A 44 -3.89 4.69 22.32
CA PRO A 44 -5.21 5.24 22.58
C PRO A 44 -5.20 6.49 23.46
N GLU A 45 -4.27 6.58 24.42
CA GLU A 45 -4.13 7.70 25.34
C GLU A 45 -3.71 9.02 24.65
N ASN A 46 -3.18 8.93 23.41
CA ASN A 46 -2.77 10.11 22.64
C ASN A 46 -3.89 10.70 21.78
N TYR A 47 -5.09 10.13 21.84
CA TYR A 47 -6.26 10.56 21.05
C TYR A 47 -7.47 10.74 21.95
N THR A 48 -8.27 11.78 21.70
CA THR A 48 -9.58 11.87 22.31
C THR A 48 -10.57 10.92 21.61
N PRO A 49 -11.67 10.53 22.29
CA PRO A 49 -12.72 9.71 21.64
C PRO A 49 -13.25 10.31 20.35
N GLU A 50 -13.38 11.63 20.29
CA GLU A 50 -13.84 12.38 19.11
C GLU A 50 -12.83 12.30 17.97
N GLN A 51 -11.53 12.36 18.27
CA GLN A 51 -10.48 12.17 17.26
C GLN A 51 -10.48 10.75 16.70
N ILE A 52 -10.62 9.74 17.56
CA ILE A 52 -10.73 8.34 17.12
C ILE A 52 -11.93 8.19 16.18
N GLN A 53 -13.10 8.68 16.58
CA GLN A 53 -14.31 8.63 15.77
C GLN A 53 -14.14 9.34 14.41
N GLN A 54 -13.45 10.49 14.38
CA GLN A 54 -13.17 11.20 13.12
C GLN A 54 -12.29 10.37 12.19
N TYR A 55 -11.19 9.78 12.69
CA TYR A 55 -10.34 8.92 11.88
C TYR A 55 -11.09 7.68 11.37
N GLU A 56 -11.88 7.03 12.21
CA GLU A 56 -12.69 5.88 11.83
C GLU A 56 -13.72 6.23 10.76
N ALA A 57 -14.38 7.38 10.88
CA ALA A 57 -15.33 7.86 9.89
C ALA A 57 -14.69 8.09 8.52
N GLU A 58 -13.53 8.75 8.47
CA GLU A 58 -12.81 9.01 7.22
C GLU A 58 -12.26 7.73 6.58
N LEU A 59 -11.73 6.80 7.38
CA LEU A 59 -11.28 5.50 6.88
C LEU A 59 -12.47 4.67 6.35
N THR A 60 -13.61 4.72 7.03
CA THR A 60 -14.86 4.07 6.60
C THR A 60 -15.33 4.64 5.27
N ALA A 61 -15.43 5.94 5.15
CA ALA A 61 -15.87 6.59 3.90
C ALA A 61 -14.93 6.27 2.74
N ALA A 62 -13.61 6.28 2.98
CA ALA A 62 -12.61 5.97 1.96
C ALA A 62 -12.71 4.50 1.49
N ILE A 63 -12.85 3.53 2.42
CA ILE A 63 -12.93 2.12 2.03
C ILE A 63 -14.26 1.79 1.34
N GLU A 64 -15.36 2.41 1.75
CA GLU A 64 -16.67 2.26 1.10
C GLU A 64 -16.65 2.80 -0.33
N LEU A 65 -16.03 3.96 -0.56
CA LEU A 65 -15.83 4.53 -1.90
C LEU A 65 -15.14 3.54 -2.84
N GLY A 66 -13.99 3.00 -2.42
CA GLY A 66 -13.24 2.06 -3.25
C GLY A 66 -13.97 0.71 -3.44
N ALA A 67 -14.60 0.20 -2.39
CA ALA A 67 -15.40 -1.02 -2.47
C ALA A 67 -16.58 -0.88 -3.42
N GLU A 68 -17.25 0.29 -3.45
CA GLU A 68 -18.38 0.53 -4.37
C GLU A 68 -17.93 0.57 -5.84
N ILE A 69 -16.78 1.20 -6.13
CA ILE A 69 -16.19 1.18 -7.48
C ILE A 69 -15.97 -0.28 -7.95
N LEU A 70 -15.37 -1.11 -7.11
CA LEU A 70 -15.09 -2.52 -7.43
C LEU A 70 -16.37 -3.36 -7.52
N LYS A 71 -17.39 -3.12 -6.67
CA LYS A 71 -18.70 -3.78 -6.75
C LYS A 71 -19.42 -3.48 -8.07
N GLN A 72 -19.30 -2.26 -8.57
CA GLN A 72 -19.87 -1.85 -9.86
C GLN A 72 -19.08 -2.34 -11.07
N GLY A 73 -17.92 -2.98 -10.87
CA GLY A 73 -17.07 -3.53 -11.95
C GLY A 73 -16.04 -2.53 -12.46
N GLY A 74 -15.77 -1.44 -11.72
CA GLY A 74 -14.66 -0.53 -12.00
C GLY A 74 -13.31 -1.21 -11.80
N THR A 75 -12.26 -0.58 -12.34
CA THR A 75 -10.90 -1.13 -12.30
C THR A 75 -10.24 -0.95 -10.94
N SER A 76 -9.27 -1.80 -10.64
CA SER A 76 -8.41 -1.63 -9.45
C SER A 76 -7.66 -0.30 -9.46
N LEU A 77 -7.20 0.17 -10.63
CA LEU A 77 -6.55 1.49 -10.80
C LEU A 77 -7.48 2.64 -10.41
N ASP A 78 -8.74 2.61 -10.87
CA ASP A 78 -9.72 3.64 -10.52
C ASP A 78 -10.03 3.61 -9.01
N ALA A 79 -10.18 2.44 -8.44
CA ALA A 79 -10.46 2.29 -7.02
C ALA A 79 -9.32 2.85 -6.15
N VAL A 80 -8.06 2.48 -6.42
CA VAL A 80 -6.93 2.96 -5.61
C VAL A 80 -6.68 4.45 -5.81
N GLU A 81 -6.83 4.99 -7.02
CA GLU A 81 -6.71 6.43 -7.25
C GLU A 81 -7.78 7.20 -6.48
N GLN A 82 -9.05 6.84 -6.61
CA GLN A 82 -10.13 7.59 -5.95
C GLN A 82 -10.05 7.53 -4.43
N VAL A 83 -9.66 6.40 -3.87
CA VAL A 83 -9.42 6.27 -2.43
C VAL A 83 -8.26 7.16 -1.97
N VAL A 84 -7.13 7.14 -2.68
CA VAL A 84 -5.99 7.98 -2.31
C VAL A 84 -6.30 9.46 -2.50
N ARG A 85 -7.03 9.87 -3.56
CA ARG A 85 -7.51 11.25 -3.72
C ARG A 85 -8.39 11.70 -2.55
N TYR A 86 -9.32 10.84 -2.12
CA TYR A 86 -10.14 11.13 -0.95
C TYR A 86 -9.29 11.39 0.30
N LEU A 87 -8.27 10.55 0.52
CA LEU A 87 -7.35 10.69 1.65
C LEU A 87 -6.42 11.91 1.50
N GLU A 88 -6.02 12.29 0.28
CA GLU A 88 -5.28 13.52 -0.01
C GLU A 88 -6.11 14.80 0.27
N ASP A 89 -7.41 14.78 0.04
CA ASP A 89 -8.31 15.90 0.33
C ASP A 89 -8.67 15.99 1.83
N CYS A 90 -8.45 14.92 2.60
CA CYS A 90 -8.72 14.87 4.03
C CYS A 90 -7.55 15.46 4.86
N PRO A 91 -7.77 16.50 5.68
CA PRO A 91 -6.70 17.16 6.44
C PRO A 91 -6.15 16.31 7.61
N LEU A 92 -6.72 15.15 7.90
CA LEU A 92 -6.31 14.29 9.01
C LEU A 92 -5.08 13.44 8.70
N PHE A 93 -4.78 13.19 7.43
CA PHE A 93 -3.69 12.31 7.00
C PHE A 93 -2.50 13.10 6.46
N ASN A 94 -1.32 12.50 6.44
CA ASN A 94 -0.10 13.12 5.90
C ASN A 94 0.03 12.86 4.39
N ALA A 95 -0.87 13.44 3.63
CA ALA A 95 -0.86 13.46 2.17
C ALA A 95 -1.72 14.64 1.71
N GLY A 96 -1.48 15.18 0.52
CA GLY A 96 -2.26 16.29 -0.02
C GLY A 96 -2.48 17.42 1.00
N ARG A 97 -3.74 17.75 1.29
CA ARG A 97 -4.14 18.84 2.19
C ARG A 97 -3.63 18.71 3.63
N GLY A 98 -3.40 17.49 4.11
CA GLY A 98 -2.90 17.23 5.47
C GLY A 98 -1.39 17.06 5.55
N ALA A 99 -0.66 17.27 4.46
CA ALA A 99 0.76 17.03 4.34
C ALA A 99 1.59 17.82 5.38
N VAL A 100 2.66 17.20 5.83
CA VAL A 100 3.63 17.83 6.73
C VAL A 100 4.46 18.88 6.00
N PHE A 101 5.11 19.74 6.77
CA PHE A 101 5.97 20.79 6.25
C PHE A 101 7.45 20.35 6.21
N THR A 102 8.15 20.82 5.18
CA THR A 102 9.62 20.82 5.09
C THR A 102 10.22 21.76 6.15
N ASN A 103 11.53 21.70 6.33
CA ASN A 103 12.26 22.63 7.19
C ASN A 103 12.06 24.11 6.79
N ASP A 104 11.87 24.37 5.50
CA ASP A 104 11.67 25.71 4.93
C ASP A 104 10.21 26.17 5.03
N GLY A 105 9.34 25.41 5.71
CA GLY A 105 7.93 25.76 5.88
C GLY A 105 7.08 25.60 4.62
N LYS A 106 7.47 24.71 3.69
CA LYS A 106 6.73 24.37 2.46
C LYS A 106 6.16 22.97 2.55
N ASN A 107 5.14 22.69 1.73
CA ASN A 107 4.68 21.31 1.50
C ASN A 107 5.31 20.80 0.20
N GLU A 108 5.93 19.65 0.26
CA GLU A 108 6.45 18.88 -0.88
C GLU A 108 5.85 17.48 -0.82
N LEU A 109 5.14 17.12 -1.88
CA LEU A 109 4.29 15.95 -1.95
C LEU A 109 4.89 14.93 -2.91
N ASP A 110 4.77 13.66 -2.54
CA ASP A 110 5.23 12.53 -3.32
C ASP A 110 4.06 11.55 -3.50
N ALA A 111 3.90 10.96 -4.69
CA ALA A 111 2.89 9.93 -4.95
C ALA A 111 3.36 8.95 -6.02
N ALA A 112 2.85 7.72 -5.95
CA ALA A 112 3.04 6.71 -6.98
C ALA A 112 1.80 5.83 -7.15
N ILE A 113 1.59 5.35 -8.37
CA ILE A 113 0.58 4.37 -8.74
C ILE A 113 1.20 3.32 -9.65
N MET A 114 0.75 2.06 -9.54
CA MET A 114 1.24 0.96 -10.36
C MET A 114 0.12 0.01 -10.74
N ASN A 115 0.12 -0.40 -12.02
CA ASN A 115 -0.77 -1.41 -12.59
C ASN A 115 -0.10 -2.78 -12.56
N GLY A 116 -0.71 -3.75 -11.91
CA GLY A 116 -0.17 -5.10 -11.81
C GLY A 116 -0.30 -5.92 -13.10
N ALA A 117 -1.15 -5.50 -14.05
CA ALA A 117 -1.41 -6.26 -15.27
C ALA A 117 -0.24 -6.22 -16.26
N ASP A 118 0.41 -5.07 -16.37
CA ASP A 118 1.47 -4.79 -17.35
C ASP A 118 2.73 -4.19 -16.72
N LEU A 119 2.73 -4.02 -15.38
CA LEU A 119 3.78 -3.41 -14.57
C LEU A 119 4.03 -1.93 -14.90
N GLN A 120 3.14 -1.27 -15.64
CA GLN A 120 3.22 0.16 -15.82
C GLN A 120 3.05 0.90 -14.50
N ALA A 121 3.86 1.94 -14.32
CA ALA A 121 3.86 2.73 -13.11
C ALA A 121 4.11 4.20 -13.42
N GLY A 122 3.60 5.06 -12.55
CA GLY A 122 3.86 6.48 -12.60
C GLY A 122 4.05 7.05 -11.21
N ALA A 123 4.92 8.03 -11.10
CA ALA A 123 5.24 8.68 -9.84
C ALA A 123 5.57 10.16 -10.02
N VAL A 124 5.29 10.94 -8.98
CA VAL A 124 5.74 12.32 -8.84
C VAL A 124 6.37 12.51 -7.48
N ALA A 125 7.41 13.37 -7.40
CA ALA A 125 8.06 13.71 -6.14
C ALA A 125 8.33 15.20 -6.05
N GLY A 126 8.20 15.77 -4.83
CA GLY A 126 8.51 17.18 -4.55
C GLY A 126 7.60 18.17 -5.27
N VAL A 127 6.35 17.81 -5.56
CA VAL A 127 5.34 18.74 -6.11
C VAL A 127 4.69 19.53 -4.96
N GLY A 128 4.37 20.80 -5.19
CA GLY A 128 3.82 21.67 -4.12
C GLY A 128 2.63 22.52 -4.55
N ASP A 129 2.06 22.24 -5.72
CA ASP A 129 1.00 23.02 -6.37
C ASP A 129 -0.05 22.13 -7.08
N ILE A 130 0.10 20.83 -7.04
CA ILE A 130 -0.87 19.87 -7.58
C ILE A 130 -1.78 19.39 -6.46
N LYS A 131 -3.08 19.62 -6.58
CA LYS A 131 -4.08 19.30 -5.54
C LYS A 131 -4.05 17.82 -5.14
N ASN A 132 -4.07 16.92 -6.13
CA ASN A 132 -4.02 15.49 -5.94
C ASN A 132 -2.78 14.89 -6.64
N PRO A 133 -1.65 14.75 -5.94
CA PRO A 133 -0.43 14.18 -6.50
C PRO A 133 -0.61 12.78 -7.09
N ILE A 134 -1.52 11.97 -6.54
CA ILE A 134 -1.80 10.63 -7.08
C ILE A 134 -2.35 10.67 -8.51
N THR A 135 -3.18 11.66 -8.83
CA THR A 135 -3.67 11.86 -10.21
C THR A 135 -2.54 12.25 -11.14
N ALA A 136 -1.61 13.11 -10.69
CA ALA A 136 -0.42 13.44 -11.47
C ALA A 136 0.48 12.20 -11.69
N ALA A 137 0.64 11.35 -10.68
CA ALA A 137 1.36 10.07 -10.82
C ALA A 137 0.68 9.17 -11.88
N ARG A 138 -0.64 9.07 -11.88
CA ARG A 138 -1.39 8.33 -12.92
C ARG A 138 -1.18 8.94 -14.31
N MET A 139 -1.18 10.27 -14.44
CA MET A 139 -0.88 10.93 -15.71
C MET A 139 0.53 10.63 -16.22
N VAL A 140 1.53 10.55 -15.33
CA VAL A 140 2.90 10.13 -15.72
C VAL A 140 2.85 8.73 -16.31
N MET A 141 2.18 7.78 -15.68
CA MET A 141 2.03 6.39 -16.15
C MET A 141 1.33 6.29 -17.51
N GLU A 142 0.20 7.03 -17.69
CA GLU A 142 -0.67 6.83 -18.85
C GLU A 142 -0.33 7.73 -20.04
N LYS A 143 0.38 8.87 -19.84
CA LYS A 143 0.57 9.91 -20.84
C LYS A 143 2.03 10.25 -21.13
N SER A 144 2.97 9.45 -20.61
CA SER A 144 4.40 9.64 -20.86
C SER A 144 5.16 8.34 -20.99
N GLU A 145 6.39 8.40 -21.48
CA GLU A 145 7.34 7.27 -21.49
C GLU A 145 8.10 7.12 -20.16
N HIS A 146 7.88 8.06 -19.22
CA HIS A 146 8.61 8.14 -17.97
C HIS A 146 7.85 7.44 -16.84
N VAL A 147 8.58 7.00 -15.83
CA VAL A 147 8.01 6.41 -14.61
C VAL A 147 7.97 7.45 -13.47
N LEU A 148 8.95 8.34 -13.39
CA LEU A 148 9.08 9.30 -12.27
C LEU A 148 9.44 10.68 -12.80
N MET A 149 8.65 11.69 -12.41
CA MET A 149 8.94 13.09 -12.63
C MET A 149 9.03 13.84 -11.29
N VAL A 150 9.84 14.92 -11.23
CA VAL A 150 10.10 15.61 -9.96
C VAL A 150 9.92 17.12 -10.06
N GLY A 151 9.50 17.73 -8.94
CA GLY A 151 9.45 19.17 -8.74
C GLY A 151 8.66 19.93 -9.80
N LYS A 152 9.17 21.08 -10.23
CA LYS A 152 8.50 21.95 -11.19
C LYS A 152 8.24 21.30 -12.56
N GLY A 153 9.10 20.34 -12.97
CA GLY A 153 8.88 19.59 -14.20
C GLY A 153 7.65 18.69 -14.11
N ALA A 154 7.48 18.01 -12.99
CA ALA A 154 6.29 17.20 -12.72
C ALA A 154 5.02 18.06 -12.64
N SER A 155 5.06 19.20 -11.97
CA SER A 155 3.94 20.15 -11.90
C SER A 155 3.54 20.67 -13.28
N LEU A 156 4.52 21.05 -14.09
CA LEU A 156 4.26 21.53 -15.46
C LEU A 156 3.61 20.43 -16.32
N PHE A 157 4.18 19.23 -16.30
CA PHE A 157 3.62 18.09 -17.04
C PHE A 157 2.18 17.78 -16.60
N ALA A 158 1.94 17.70 -15.29
CA ALA A 158 0.61 17.42 -14.74
C ALA A 158 -0.41 18.50 -15.13
N SER A 159 -0.05 19.78 -15.02
CA SER A 159 -0.87 20.91 -15.43
C SER A 159 -1.24 20.85 -16.91
N GLN A 160 -0.28 20.60 -17.79
CA GLN A 160 -0.52 20.46 -19.24
C GLN A 160 -1.44 19.29 -19.59
N ASN A 161 -1.51 18.28 -18.72
CA ASN A 161 -2.37 17.12 -18.88
C ASN A 161 -3.70 17.20 -18.12
N GLY A 162 -4.03 18.35 -17.51
CA GLY A 162 -5.33 18.62 -16.91
C GLY A 162 -5.41 18.37 -15.40
N ALA A 163 -4.28 18.23 -14.71
CA ALA A 163 -4.29 18.21 -13.24
C ALA A 163 -4.70 19.57 -12.67
N GLU A 164 -5.44 19.57 -11.56
CA GLU A 164 -5.85 20.77 -10.85
C GLU A 164 -4.63 21.39 -10.14
N VAL A 165 -4.22 22.57 -10.60
CA VAL A 165 -3.17 23.38 -9.97
C VAL A 165 -3.81 24.33 -8.98
N ILE A 166 -3.23 24.41 -7.78
CA ILE A 166 -3.74 25.21 -6.67
C ILE A 166 -2.63 26.04 -6.03
N ASP A 167 -3.02 27.03 -5.26
CA ASP A 167 -2.10 27.77 -4.40
C ASP A 167 -1.61 26.86 -3.25
N SER A 168 -0.33 26.97 -2.92
CA SER A 168 0.28 26.14 -1.87
C SER A 168 -0.34 26.31 -0.48
N SER A 169 -1.05 27.41 -0.24
CA SER A 169 -1.80 27.63 1.01
C SER A 169 -2.93 26.60 1.23
N TYR A 170 -3.40 25.94 0.18
CA TYR A 170 -4.37 24.84 0.30
C TYR A 170 -3.90 23.71 1.19
N PHE A 171 -2.60 23.42 1.19
CA PHE A 171 -2.00 22.33 1.99
C PHE A 171 -1.78 22.71 3.45
N TYR A 172 -1.92 24.01 3.80
CA TYR A 172 -1.74 24.47 5.16
C TYR A 172 -2.80 23.87 6.09
N THR A 173 -2.35 23.25 7.16
CA THR A 173 -3.18 22.92 8.32
C THR A 173 -2.46 23.34 9.60
N GLU A 174 -3.20 23.88 10.53
CA GLU A 174 -2.67 24.25 11.86
C GLU A 174 -2.01 23.06 12.56
N ARG A 175 -2.57 21.88 12.39
CA ARG A 175 -2.02 20.63 12.94
C ARG A 175 -0.61 20.33 12.40
N SER A 176 -0.44 20.39 11.08
CA SER A 176 0.85 20.10 10.42
C SER A 176 1.88 21.19 10.71
N TYR A 177 1.44 22.45 10.78
CA TYR A 177 2.31 23.57 11.12
C TYR A 177 2.83 23.48 12.58
N ARG A 178 1.95 23.18 13.54
CA ARG A 178 2.36 22.90 14.93
C ARG A 178 3.28 21.69 15.04
N ALA A 179 3.10 20.68 14.19
CA ALA A 179 4.01 19.53 14.14
C ALA A 179 5.41 19.95 13.65
N LEU A 180 5.52 20.86 12.66
CA LEU A 180 6.81 21.43 12.26
C LEU A 180 7.47 22.18 13.41
N GLN A 181 6.73 23.06 14.12
CA GLN A 181 7.27 23.81 15.25
C GLN A 181 7.86 22.89 16.33
N ARG A 182 7.12 21.84 16.70
CA ARG A 182 7.65 20.81 17.63
C ARG A 182 8.86 20.07 17.08
N ALA A 183 8.88 19.76 15.79
CA ALA A 183 9.98 19.03 15.16
C ALA A 183 11.25 19.88 15.00
N LEU A 184 11.13 21.18 14.92
CA LEU A 184 12.27 22.10 14.99
C LEU A 184 12.94 22.08 16.38
N GLU A 185 12.17 21.76 17.42
CA GLU A 185 12.67 21.67 18.79
C GLU A 185 13.17 20.26 19.15
N ARG A 186 12.45 19.16 18.84
CA ARG A 186 12.81 17.79 19.30
C ARG A 186 12.31 16.60 18.51
N ASP A 187 11.13 16.59 17.89
CA ASP A 187 10.54 15.33 17.39
C ASP A 187 10.10 15.36 15.92
N LYS A 188 10.43 14.28 15.19
CA LYS A 188 10.00 14.06 13.79
C LYS A 188 8.79 13.11 13.76
N LYS A 189 7.73 13.53 13.07
CA LYS A 189 6.58 12.65 12.76
C LYS A 189 6.58 12.26 11.29
N MET A 190 6.13 11.05 11.00
CA MET A 190 5.92 10.49 9.68
C MET A 190 4.47 10.04 9.53
N GLY A 191 4.03 9.88 8.32
CA GLY A 191 2.74 9.32 7.96
C GLY A 191 2.65 9.29 6.43
N THR A 192 1.76 8.46 5.91
CA THR A 192 1.60 8.19 4.49
C THR A 192 0.19 7.63 4.31
N VAL A 193 -0.46 7.88 3.19
CA VAL A 193 -1.71 7.19 2.83
C VAL A 193 -1.48 6.25 1.67
N GLY A 194 -2.27 5.19 1.58
CA GLY A 194 -2.19 4.28 0.44
C GLY A 194 -3.40 3.38 0.30
N CYS A 195 -3.52 2.78 -0.87
CA CYS A 195 -4.58 1.84 -1.20
C CYS A 195 -4.04 0.76 -2.14
N VAL A 196 -4.51 -0.48 -1.95
CA VAL A 196 -4.27 -1.61 -2.84
C VAL A 196 -5.58 -2.29 -3.16
N ALA A 197 -5.76 -2.77 -4.40
CA ALA A 197 -7.01 -3.40 -4.81
C ALA A 197 -6.78 -4.53 -5.80
N LEU A 198 -7.68 -5.52 -5.76
CA LEU A 198 -7.94 -6.52 -6.79
C LEU A 198 -9.33 -6.24 -7.35
N ASP A 199 -9.47 -6.11 -8.66
CA ASP A 199 -10.76 -5.94 -9.33
C ASP A 199 -11.35 -7.28 -9.81
N LYS A 200 -12.60 -7.22 -10.32
CA LYS A 200 -13.32 -8.40 -10.84
C LYS A 200 -12.71 -9.01 -12.10
N HIS A 201 -11.80 -8.29 -12.75
CA HIS A 201 -11.07 -8.76 -13.94
C HIS A 201 -9.77 -9.48 -13.56
N GLY A 202 -9.43 -9.54 -12.27
CA GLY A 202 -8.21 -10.17 -11.76
C GLY A 202 -6.99 -9.24 -11.79
N ASN A 203 -7.19 -7.94 -11.99
CA ASN A 203 -6.10 -6.97 -12.02
C ASN A 203 -5.84 -6.39 -10.63
N LEU A 204 -4.57 -6.33 -10.28
CA LEU A 204 -4.06 -5.71 -9.06
C LEU A 204 -3.57 -4.29 -9.34
N ALA A 205 -3.78 -3.39 -8.39
CA ALA A 205 -3.20 -2.05 -8.43
C ALA A 205 -2.78 -1.61 -7.02
N ALA A 206 -1.75 -0.74 -6.96
CA ALA A 206 -1.27 -0.08 -5.76
C ALA A 206 -1.13 1.42 -5.99
N ALA A 207 -1.48 2.21 -4.98
CA ALA A 207 -1.32 3.66 -4.95
C ALA A 207 -0.87 4.11 -3.56
N THR A 208 0.07 5.04 -3.52
CA THR A 208 0.61 5.59 -2.26
C THR A 208 0.86 7.10 -2.42
N SER A 209 0.59 7.90 -1.38
CA SER A 209 0.81 9.35 -1.39
C SER A 209 1.23 9.87 -0.01
N THR A 210 2.11 10.88 0.01
CA THR A 210 2.68 11.41 1.26
C THR A 210 3.21 12.84 1.14
N GLY A 211 3.22 13.56 2.27
CA GLY A 211 4.06 14.73 2.47
C GLY A 211 5.49 14.39 2.94
N GLY A 212 5.78 13.11 3.16
CA GLY A 212 7.07 12.64 3.68
C GLY A 212 7.22 12.79 5.20
N MET A 213 8.42 13.15 5.64
CA MET A 213 8.79 13.33 7.04
C MET A 213 8.68 14.81 7.44
N THR A 214 8.07 15.11 8.58
CA THR A 214 8.04 16.47 9.15
C THR A 214 9.46 17.00 9.29
N ASN A 215 9.67 18.27 8.92
CA ASN A 215 10.99 18.91 8.99
C ASN A 215 12.04 18.27 8.06
N LYS A 216 11.61 17.64 6.97
CA LYS A 216 12.53 17.13 5.94
C LYS A 216 13.32 18.27 5.28
N ARG A 217 14.55 18.00 4.88
CA ARG A 217 15.48 18.98 4.29
C ARG A 217 16.03 18.47 2.95
N TYR A 218 16.60 19.39 2.21
CA TYR A 218 17.41 19.15 1.01
C TYR A 218 16.66 18.41 -0.11
N GLY A 219 15.31 18.55 -0.18
CA GLY A 219 14.51 17.82 -1.16
C GLY A 219 14.42 16.32 -0.87
N ARG A 220 14.45 15.91 0.42
CA ARG A 220 14.34 14.49 0.80
C ARG A 220 13.07 13.87 0.24
N VAL A 221 13.22 12.80 -0.49
CA VAL A 221 12.19 11.91 -0.99
C VAL A 221 12.23 10.59 -0.21
N GLY A 222 11.06 10.07 0.18
CA GLY A 222 10.92 8.78 0.86
C GLY A 222 10.72 7.62 -0.11
N ASP A 223 10.18 6.54 0.43
CA ASP A 223 9.90 5.29 -0.29
C ASP A 223 8.71 5.38 -1.25
N VAL A 224 7.75 6.27 -0.99
CA VAL A 224 6.47 6.36 -1.71
C VAL A 224 6.61 6.43 -3.22
N PRO A 225 7.39 7.36 -3.83
CA PRO A 225 7.50 7.47 -5.28
C PRO A 225 8.50 6.48 -5.89
N ILE A 226 9.15 5.66 -5.07
CA ILE A 226 10.13 4.65 -5.51
C ILE A 226 9.40 3.32 -5.72
N ILE A 227 9.13 2.99 -6.97
CA ILE A 227 8.50 1.71 -7.35
C ILE A 227 9.32 0.54 -6.82
N GLY A 228 8.63 -0.38 -6.13
CA GLY A 228 9.27 -1.50 -5.43
C GLY A 228 9.65 -1.23 -3.98
N ALA A 229 9.78 0.03 -3.56
CA ALA A 229 10.02 0.39 -2.17
C ALA A 229 8.73 0.62 -1.38
N GLY A 230 7.98 1.68 -1.71
CA GLY A 230 6.73 2.05 -1.06
C GLY A 230 5.47 1.61 -1.81
N THR A 231 5.57 1.39 -3.11
CA THR A 231 4.45 1.07 -4.00
C THR A 231 4.85 -0.02 -4.98
N TYR A 232 4.08 -1.12 -5.04
CA TYR A 232 4.31 -2.18 -6.02
C TYR A 232 3.02 -2.95 -6.32
N ALA A 233 2.82 -3.37 -7.59
CA ALA A 233 1.73 -4.26 -8.00
C ALA A 233 2.19 -5.21 -9.10
N ASN A 234 1.81 -6.50 -9.00
CA ASN A 234 2.05 -7.52 -9.98
C ASN A 234 0.94 -8.58 -9.92
N ASN A 235 0.19 -8.77 -11.02
CA ASN A 235 -0.90 -9.73 -11.11
C ASN A 235 -0.48 -11.18 -10.84
N ASN A 236 0.80 -11.50 -10.96
CA ASN A 236 1.29 -12.84 -10.64
C ASN A 236 1.41 -13.09 -9.13
N THR A 237 1.49 -12.04 -8.32
CA THR A 237 1.78 -12.10 -6.87
C THR A 237 0.81 -11.27 -6.04
N CYS A 238 1.12 -10.00 -5.82
CA CYS A 238 0.36 -9.10 -4.95
C CYS A 238 0.50 -7.62 -5.32
N ALA A 239 -0.37 -6.80 -4.75
CA ALA A 239 -0.21 -5.36 -4.63
C ALA A 239 0.16 -5.00 -3.20
N VAL A 240 1.08 -4.04 -3.02
CA VAL A 240 1.61 -3.58 -1.73
C VAL A 240 1.70 -2.06 -1.72
N SER A 241 1.23 -1.44 -0.63
CA SER A 241 1.47 -0.04 -0.30
C SER A 241 2.04 0.06 1.12
N ALA A 242 3.08 0.86 1.28
CA ALA A 242 3.89 0.91 2.48
C ALA A 242 3.83 2.26 3.19
N THR A 243 4.09 2.26 4.49
CA THR A 243 4.20 3.45 5.34
C THR A 243 5.19 3.22 6.46
N GLY A 244 6.10 4.15 6.71
CA GLY A 244 7.09 4.00 7.77
C GLY A 244 8.37 4.79 7.53
N HIS A 245 9.47 4.25 8.03
CA HIS A 245 10.82 4.80 7.85
C HIS A 245 11.30 4.59 6.41
N GLY A 246 11.01 5.53 5.52
CA GLY A 246 11.25 5.42 4.08
C GLY A 246 12.65 4.99 3.69
N GLU A 247 13.67 5.41 4.44
CA GLU A 247 15.07 5.06 4.22
C GLU A 247 15.33 3.54 4.25
N TYR A 248 14.67 2.82 5.18
CA TYR A 248 14.76 1.36 5.24
C TYR A 248 13.93 0.71 4.15
N PHE A 249 12.72 1.25 3.87
CA PHE A 249 11.85 0.72 2.82
C PHE A 249 12.50 0.83 1.43
N ILE A 250 13.24 1.91 1.17
CA ILE A 250 14.06 2.08 -0.06
C ILE A 250 15.20 1.05 -0.08
N ARG A 251 16.03 1.00 0.97
CA ARG A 251 17.24 0.16 1.02
C ARG A 251 16.93 -1.34 0.86
N TYR A 252 15.78 -1.77 1.36
CA TYR A 252 15.33 -3.17 1.33
C TYR A 252 14.31 -3.45 0.22
N THR A 253 13.92 -2.44 -0.57
CA THR A 253 12.90 -2.57 -1.64
C THR A 253 11.66 -3.31 -1.16
N VAL A 254 11.12 -2.90 0.00
CA VAL A 254 10.18 -3.67 0.83
C VAL A 254 8.97 -4.18 0.06
N ALA A 255 8.32 -3.31 -0.74
CA ALA A 255 7.11 -3.71 -1.47
C ALA A 255 7.41 -4.80 -2.52
N HIS A 256 8.52 -4.68 -3.25
CA HIS A 256 8.93 -5.69 -4.23
C HIS A 256 9.46 -6.96 -3.55
N ASP A 257 10.16 -6.86 -2.42
CA ASP A 257 10.71 -8.04 -1.73
C ASP A 257 9.60 -8.99 -1.27
N ILE A 258 8.46 -8.47 -0.82
CA ILE A 258 7.26 -9.28 -0.52
C ILE A 258 6.79 -10.03 -1.76
N SER A 259 6.65 -9.35 -2.89
CA SER A 259 6.28 -9.97 -4.17
C SER A 259 7.30 -11.02 -4.62
N ALA A 260 8.59 -10.73 -4.53
CA ALA A 260 9.68 -11.64 -4.88
C ALA A 260 9.71 -12.91 -4.01
N LEU A 261 9.43 -12.81 -2.70
CA LEU A 261 9.30 -13.95 -1.82
C LEU A 261 8.12 -14.86 -2.20
N MET A 262 7.01 -14.27 -2.67
CA MET A 262 5.87 -15.02 -3.21
C MET A 262 6.25 -15.71 -4.52
N GLU A 263 6.89 -14.99 -5.44
CA GLU A 263 7.22 -15.47 -6.78
C GLU A 263 8.32 -16.55 -6.77
N TYR A 264 9.43 -16.27 -6.09
CA TYR A 264 10.63 -17.13 -6.17
C TYR A 264 10.70 -18.21 -5.09
N LYS A 265 10.05 -17.97 -3.93
CA LYS A 265 10.01 -18.96 -2.82
C LYS A 265 8.65 -19.61 -2.63
N GLY A 266 7.61 -19.19 -3.39
CA GLY A 266 6.26 -19.74 -3.27
C GLY A 266 5.60 -19.48 -1.91
N LEU A 267 6.01 -18.43 -1.19
CA LEU A 267 5.41 -18.09 0.09
C LEU A 267 4.00 -17.54 -0.10
N SER A 268 3.11 -17.77 0.86
CA SER A 268 1.83 -17.05 0.91
C SER A 268 2.08 -15.57 1.20
N LEU A 269 1.13 -14.70 0.82
CA LEU A 269 1.19 -13.27 1.08
C LEU A 269 1.53 -12.96 2.55
N ALA A 270 0.79 -13.57 3.48
CA ALA A 270 1.01 -13.35 4.91
C ALA A 270 2.45 -13.73 5.33
N LYS A 271 2.95 -14.91 4.93
CA LYS A 271 4.31 -15.33 5.27
C LYS A 271 5.37 -14.43 4.66
N ALA A 272 5.18 -13.97 3.42
CA ALA A 272 6.11 -13.07 2.75
C ALA A 272 6.14 -11.69 3.42
N ALA A 273 4.98 -11.13 3.74
CA ALA A 273 4.86 -9.85 4.41
C ALA A 273 5.47 -9.89 5.83
N ASP A 274 5.14 -10.92 6.61
CA ASP A 274 5.65 -11.05 7.98
C ASP A 274 7.16 -11.31 8.02
N GLU A 275 7.71 -12.04 7.05
CA GLU A 275 9.17 -12.21 6.90
C GLU A 275 9.88 -10.86 6.70
N VAL A 276 9.29 -9.97 5.89
CA VAL A 276 9.89 -8.66 5.63
C VAL A 276 9.68 -7.70 6.80
N ILE A 277 8.46 -7.59 7.32
CA ILE A 277 8.11 -6.59 8.34
C ILE A 277 8.62 -6.98 9.73
N HIS A 278 8.43 -8.25 10.15
CA HIS A 278 8.73 -8.70 11.53
C HIS A 278 10.08 -9.37 11.69
N LYS A 279 10.84 -9.59 10.59
CA LYS A 279 12.22 -10.08 10.69
C LYS A 279 13.20 -9.10 10.05
N LYS A 280 13.21 -8.99 8.71
CA LYS A 280 14.20 -8.17 8.01
C LYS A 280 14.25 -6.72 8.47
N LEU A 281 13.09 -6.07 8.65
CA LEU A 281 13.06 -4.69 9.11
C LEU A 281 13.37 -4.55 10.61
N GLU A 282 12.95 -5.52 11.44
CA GLU A 282 13.26 -5.46 12.88
C GLU A 282 14.75 -5.63 13.17
N GLU A 283 15.48 -6.45 12.40
CA GLU A 283 16.93 -6.63 12.53
C GLU A 283 17.72 -5.33 12.35
N VAL A 284 17.12 -4.33 11.73
CA VAL A 284 17.75 -3.02 11.40
C VAL A 284 17.01 -1.82 11.99
N ASP A 285 16.12 -2.06 12.95
CA ASP A 285 15.26 -1.03 13.57
C ASP A 285 14.39 -0.26 12.56
N GLY A 286 14.10 -0.86 11.41
CA GLY A 286 13.16 -0.34 10.43
C GLY A 286 11.72 -0.45 10.95
N ARG A 287 11.03 0.68 11.11
CA ARG A 287 9.67 0.73 11.66
C ARG A 287 8.67 1.18 10.60
N GLY A 288 7.52 0.49 10.58
CA GLY A 288 6.45 0.82 9.66
C GLY A 288 5.48 -0.34 9.46
N GLY A 289 4.76 -0.31 8.35
CA GLY A 289 3.83 -1.36 7.98
C GLY A 289 3.46 -1.30 6.50
N ILE A 290 2.72 -2.31 6.09
CA ILE A 290 2.17 -2.43 4.75
C ILE A 290 0.70 -2.85 4.79
N ILE A 291 -0.01 -2.48 3.74
CA ILE A 291 -1.24 -3.14 3.32
C ILE A 291 -0.97 -3.90 2.05
N SER A 292 -1.62 -5.06 1.89
CA SER A 292 -1.40 -5.89 0.72
C SER A 292 -2.64 -6.71 0.35
N VAL A 293 -2.77 -7.01 -0.96
CA VAL A 293 -3.79 -7.88 -1.53
C VAL A 293 -3.12 -8.79 -2.56
N ASP A 294 -3.37 -10.11 -2.50
CA ASP A 294 -2.87 -11.04 -3.50
C ASP A 294 -3.87 -11.29 -4.65
N LYS A 295 -3.44 -12.03 -5.66
CA LYS A 295 -4.26 -12.38 -6.84
C LYS A 295 -5.49 -13.23 -6.56
N TRP A 296 -5.64 -13.75 -5.35
CA TRP A 296 -6.84 -14.50 -4.90
C TRP A 296 -7.76 -13.63 -4.04
N GLY A 297 -7.37 -12.36 -3.81
CA GLY A 297 -8.11 -11.42 -2.98
C GLY A 297 -7.95 -11.67 -1.48
N ASN A 298 -6.86 -12.33 -1.06
CA ASN A 298 -6.49 -12.36 0.35
C ASN A 298 -5.90 -11.01 0.71
N VAL A 299 -6.41 -10.41 1.78
CA VAL A 299 -5.90 -9.17 2.36
C VAL A 299 -4.94 -9.52 3.50
N HIS A 300 -3.78 -8.86 3.56
CA HIS A 300 -2.89 -8.94 4.71
C HIS A 300 -2.34 -7.56 5.07
N LEU A 301 -2.42 -7.22 6.37
CA LEU A 301 -2.05 -5.93 6.93
C LEU A 301 -0.99 -6.20 8.00
N SER A 302 0.28 -5.90 7.71
CA SER A 302 1.42 -6.25 8.58
C SER A 302 2.19 -4.99 8.97
N PHE A 303 2.45 -4.80 10.27
CA PHE A 303 3.16 -3.64 10.79
C PHE A 303 3.86 -3.95 12.11
N ASN A 304 5.01 -3.33 12.35
CA ASN A 304 5.83 -3.46 13.55
C ASN A 304 5.89 -2.16 14.40
N THR A 305 4.86 -1.34 14.25
CA THR A 305 4.61 -0.14 15.06
C THR A 305 3.47 -0.40 16.05
N SER A 306 3.22 0.51 16.98
CA SER A 306 2.12 0.36 17.96
C SER A 306 0.73 0.61 17.38
N GLY A 307 0.63 1.07 16.11
CA GLY A 307 -0.64 1.24 15.42
C GLY A 307 -0.44 1.59 13.95
N MET A 308 -1.50 1.37 13.19
CA MET A 308 -1.62 1.76 11.79
C MET A 308 -3.09 2.09 11.50
N PHE A 309 -3.38 3.28 11.02
CA PHE A 309 -4.69 3.62 10.45
C PHE A 309 -4.92 2.71 9.25
N ARG A 310 -5.94 1.86 9.27
CA ARG A 310 -6.17 0.86 8.25
C ARG A 310 -7.63 0.47 8.10
N ALA A 311 -8.03 0.14 6.87
CA ALA A 311 -9.32 -0.44 6.58
C ALA A 311 -9.23 -1.44 5.42
N PHE A 312 -10.14 -2.39 5.35
CA PHE A 312 -10.25 -3.33 4.25
C PHE A 312 -11.68 -3.79 4.03
N ALA A 313 -11.94 -4.25 2.80
CA ALA A 313 -13.21 -4.85 2.40
C ALA A 313 -12.97 -5.91 1.32
N THR A 314 -13.78 -6.98 1.32
CA THR A 314 -13.72 -8.05 0.32
C THR A 314 -15.09 -8.42 -0.23
N SER A 315 -15.13 -9.01 -1.41
CA SER A 315 -16.37 -9.55 -2.00
C SER A 315 -16.96 -10.72 -1.20
N GLY A 316 -16.17 -11.32 -0.33
CA GLY A 316 -16.58 -12.38 0.57
C GLY A 316 -17.29 -11.88 1.84
N GLY A 317 -17.39 -10.56 2.02
CA GLY A 317 -18.02 -9.91 3.16
C GLY A 317 -17.10 -9.65 4.35
N ASP A 318 -15.79 -9.92 4.23
CA ASP A 318 -14.83 -9.54 5.26
C ASP A 318 -14.58 -8.04 5.16
N TRP A 319 -14.68 -7.35 6.30
CA TRP A 319 -14.59 -5.89 6.40
C TRP A 319 -14.04 -5.48 7.77
N GLY A 320 -13.27 -4.40 7.80
CA GLY A 320 -12.75 -3.86 9.06
C GLY A 320 -12.13 -2.47 8.92
N VAL A 321 -12.23 -1.69 10.01
CA VAL A 321 -11.54 -0.42 10.22
C VAL A 321 -10.86 -0.48 11.58
N ASN A 322 -9.58 -0.14 11.65
CA ASN A 322 -8.79 -0.21 12.87
C ASN A 322 -7.70 0.87 12.89
N ILE A 323 -7.27 1.27 14.08
CA ILE A 323 -6.22 2.26 14.33
C ILE A 323 -5.09 1.64 15.15
N PHE A 324 -5.43 1.03 16.25
CA PHE A 324 -4.48 0.47 17.22
C PHE A 324 -4.26 -1.04 16.99
N ASN A 325 -3.28 -1.63 17.67
CA ASN A 325 -3.06 -3.09 17.72
C ASN A 325 -4.18 -3.80 18.46
#